data_3ddb023982afe44c25415c4b8a655f47
#
_entry.id   3ddb023982afe44c25415c4b8a655f47
#
_cell.length_a   1.000
_cell.length_b   1.000
_cell.length_c   1.000
_cell.angle_alpha   90.00
_cell.angle_beta   90.00
_cell.angle_gamma   90.00
#
_symmetry.space_group_name_H-M   'P 1'
#
loop_
_entity.id
_entity.type
_entity.pdbx_description
1 polymer ?
#
loop_
_entity_poly.entity_id
_entity_poly.type
_entity_poly.pdbx_seq_one_letter_code
_entity_poly.pdbx_strand_id
1 'polypeptide(L)'
;MTALLDTNVIMDALQERQPFDAEAKEILLRAQNAEFTCYFTANAITDIFYLYSKARDMKSARQVLDFLLATYKIVSLTHEDCVNAMSISIEDFEDALVSACANKAEADYIISRDDEFLRGNSPVRVIEPMDFLKILMGM
;
A
#
# COMPACT_ATOMS: atom_id res chain seq x y z
N MET A 1 7.01 10.14 -10.07
CA MET A 1 6.62 8.70 -9.96
C MET A 1 5.62 8.54 -8.82
N THR A 2 4.64 7.69 -9.01
CA THR A 2 3.56 7.44 -8.06
C THR A 2 3.46 5.94 -7.79
N ALA A 3 3.36 5.56 -6.53
CA ALA A 3 3.18 4.16 -6.14
C ALA A 3 2.12 4.06 -5.05
N LEU A 4 1.36 2.96 -5.09
CA LEU A 4 0.39 2.61 -4.08
C LEU A 4 0.94 1.45 -3.25
N LEU A 5 0.94 1.59 -1.93
CA LEU A 5 1.44 0.56 -1.04
C LEU A 5 0.29 -0.33 -0.54
N ASP A 6 0.47 -1.64 -0.69
CA ASP A 6 -0.44 -2.62 -0.11
C ASP A 6 -0.29 -2.65 1.42
N THR A 7 -1.36 -3.01 2.11
CA THR A 7 -1.40 -3.03 3.58
C THR A 7 -0.26 -3.84 4.19
N ASN A 8 0.10 -4.98 3.60
CA ASN A 8 1.16 -5.84 4.16
C ASN A 8 2.50 -5.11 4.25
N VAL A 9 2.84 -4.27 3.26
CA VAL A 9 4.10 -3.52 3.28
C VAL A 9 4.06 -2.43 4.36
N ILE A 10 2.94 -1.74 4.49
CA ILE A 10 2.77 -0.72 5.53
C ILE A 10 2.91 -1.35 6.91
N MET A 11 2.26 -2.49 7.13
CA MET A 11 2.31 -3.19 8.43
C MET A 11 3.70 -3.76 8.72
N ASP A 12 4.43 -4.19 7.69
CA ASP A 12 5.82 -4.65 7.87
C ASP A 12 6.69 -3.55 8.48
N ALA A 13 6.48 -2.31 8.05
CA ALA A 13 7.20 -1.17 8.60
C ALA A 13 6.72 -0.84 10.02
N LEU A 14 5.41 -0.77 10.23
CA LEU A 14 4.82 -0.35 11.50
C LEU A 14 5.05 -1.35 12.63
N GLN A 15 5.00 -2.64 12.34
CA GLN A 15 5.17 -3.71 13.31
C GLN A 15 6.55 -4.35 13.28
N GLU A 16 7.46 -3.78 12.51
CA GLU A 16 8.85 -4.25 12.41
C GLU A 16 8.95 -5.76 12.12
N ARG A 17 8.19 -6.21 11.12
CA ARG A 17 8.13 -7.63 10.74
C ARG A 17 9.38 -8.04 9.96
N GLN A 18 10.33 -8.70 10.64
CA GLN A 18 11.55 -9.18 10.00
C GLN A 18 11.27 -10.37 9.09
N PRO A 19 11.97 -10.50 7.96
CA PRO A 19 13.03 -9.63 7.44
C PRO A 19 12.53 -8.50 6.53
N PHE A 20 11.22 -8.26 6.47
CA PHE A 20 10.58 -7.34 5.51
C PHE A 20 10.61 -5.88 5.95
N ASP A 21 10.85 -5.63 7.22
CA ASP A 21 10.71 -4.30 7.82
C ASP A 21 11.72 -3.27 7.29
N ALA A 22 12.96 -3.67 7.02
CA ALA A 22 13.99 -2.73 6.57
C ALA A 22 13.62 -2.07 5.25
N GLU A 23 13.19 -2.86 4.27
CA GLU A 23 12.78 -2.36 2.95
C GLU A 23 11.52 -1.53 3.02
N ALA A 24 10.54 -1.97 3.81
CA ALA A 24 9.29 -1.25 3.99
C ALA A 24 9.53 0.13 4.64
N LYS A 25 10.36 0.20 5.66
CA LYS A 25 10.73 1.45 6.33
C LYS A 25 11.45 2.41 5.36
N GLU A 26 12.36 1.87 4.55
CA GLU A 26 13.10 2.66 3.58
C GLU A 26 12.15 3.28 2.55
N ILE A 27 11.17 2.54 2.07
CA ILE A 27 10.17 3.04 1.12
C ILE A 27 9.38 4.19 1.74
N LEU A 28 8.90 4.01 2.97
CA LEU A 28 8.13 5.05 3.65
C LEU A 28 8.97 6.32 3.90
N LEU A 29 10.25 6.15 4.24
CA LEU A 29 11.16 7.26 4.44
C LEU A 29 11.39 8.04 3.14
N ARG A 30 11.59 7.34 2.03
CA ARG A 30 11.77 7.98 0.72
C ARG A 30 10.52 8.72 0.28
N ALA A 31 9.34 8.19 0.59
CA ALA A 31 8.07 8.88 0.36
C ALA A 31 7.98 10.17 1.19
N GLN A 32 8.39 10.12 2.46
CA GLN A 32 8.46 11.30 3.33
C GLN A 32 9.39 12.37 2.76
N ASN A 33 10.48 11.96 2.14
CA ASN A 33 11.46 12.85 1.52
C ASN A 33 11.04 13.29 0.11
N ALA A 34 9.80 13.02 -0.27
CA ALA A 34 9.21 13.40 -1.55
C ALA A 34 9.96 12.83 -2.77
N GLU A 35 10.62 11.68 -2.64
CA GLU A 35 11.29 11.04 -3.77
C GLU A 35 10.29 10.40 -4.74
N PHE A 36 9.08 10.12 -4.26
CA PHE A 36 7.94 9.68 -5.06
C PHE A 36 6.65 10.02 -4.32
N THR A 37 5.52 9.97 -5.02
CA THR A 37 4.20 10.17 -4.42
C THR A 37 3.67 8.82 -3.96
N CYS A 38 3.35 8.72 -2.67
CA CYS A 38 2.91 7.48 -2.04
C CYS A 38 1.42 7.56 -1.69
N TYR A 39 0.67 6.57 -2.16
CA TYR A 39 -0.76 6.43 -1.85
C TYR A 39 -1.04 5.18 -1.04
N PHE A 40 -1.99 5.30 -0.11
CA PHE A 40 -2.65 4.17 0.55
C PHE A 40 -4.11 4.19 0.11
N THR A 41 -4.79 3.06 0.17
CA THR A 41 -6.23 3.02 -0.07
C THR A 41 -6.99 3.34 1.23
N ALA A 42 -8.22 3.83 1.09
CA ALA A 42 -9.04 4.15 2.27
C ALA A 42 -9.29 2.92 3.14
N ASN A 43 -9.51 1.74 2.53
CA ASN A 43 -9.72 0.51 3.30
C ASN A 43 -8.45 0.04 4.03
N ALA A 44 -7.26 0.35 3.52
CA ALA A 44 -6.01 0.04 4.22
C ALA A 44 -5.95 0.72 5.59
N ILE A 45 -6.50 1.91 5.70
CA ILE A 45 -6.51 2.66 6.97
C ILE A 45 -7.30 1.91 8.05
N THR A 46 -8.44 1.33 7.72
CA THR A 46 -9.22 0.54 8.69
C THR A 46 -8.48 -0.75 9.06
N ASP A 47 -7.85 -1.40 8.11
CA ASP A 47 -7.06 -2.61 8.36
C ASP A 47 -5.87 -2.31 9.27
N ILE A 48 -5.16 -1.21 9.01
CA ILE A 48 -4.03 -0.77 9.83
C ILE A 48 -4.50 -0.50 11.26
N PHE A 49 -5.60 0.23 11.43
CA PHE A 49 -6.16 0.51 12.77
C PHE A 49 -6.46 -0.78 13.51
N TYR A 50 -7.15 -1.72 12.86
CA TYR A 50 -7.53 -2.98 13.47
C TYR A 50 -6.30 -3.80 13.88
N LEU A 51 -5.37 -4.00 12.96
CA LEU A 51 -4.18 -4.83 13.21
C LEU A 51 -3.27 -4.21 14.27
N TYR A 52 -3.06 -2.90 14.19
CA TYR A 52 -2.17 -2.21 15.13
C TYR A 52 -2.78 -2.14 16.54
N SER A 53 -4.10 -1.89 16.64
CA SER A 53 -4.78 -1.85 17.93
C SER A 53 -4.78 -3.21 18.63
N LYS A 54 -4.88 -4.30 17.87
CA LYS A 54 -4.77 -5.65 18.45
C LYS A 54 -3.37 -5.97 18.94
N ALA A 55 -2.34 -5.51 18.22
CA ALA A 55 -0.93 -5.74 18.59
C ALA A 55 -0.49 -4.86 19.78
N ARG A 56 -1.06 -3.68 19.90
CA ARG A 56 -0.70 -2.69 20.92
C ARG A 56 -1.94 -2.28 21.71
N ASP A 57 -2.58 -1.17 21.32
CA ASP A 57 -3.79 -0.62 21.93
C ASP A 57 -4.41 0.41 20.98
N MET A 58 -5.64 0.83 21.28
CA MET A 58 -6.38 1.76 20.42
C MET A 58 -5.75 3.16 20.42
N LYS A 59 -5.19 3.60 21.52
CA LYS A 59 -4.56 4.91 21.61
C LYS A 59 -3.34 5.00 20.70
N SER A 60 -2.49 3.98 20.76
CA SER A 60 -1.30 3.90 19.90
C SER A 60 -1.69 3.82 18.41
N ALA A 61 -2.75 3.06 18.09
CA ALA A 61 -3.25 2.94 16.73
C ALA A 61 -3.73 4.30 16.19
N ARG A 62 -4.44 5.08 17.00
CA ARG A 62 -4.87 6.43 16.60
C ARG A 62 -3.69 7.37 16.35
N GLN A 63 -2.66 7.28 17.16
CA GLN A 63 -1.44 8.07 16.98
C GLN A 63 -0.74 7.74 15.65
N VAL A 64 -0.69 6.44 15.33
CA VAL A 64 -0.13 5.98 14.05
C VAL A 64 -0.96 6.51 12.89
N LEU A 65 -2.29 6.43 12.98
CA LEU A 65 -3.16 6.96 11.91
C LEU A 65 -3.00 8.46 11.73
N ASP A 66 -2.88 9.22 12.82
CA ASP A 66 -2.65 10.66 12.73
C ASP A 66 -1.37 10.95 11.93
N PHE A 67 -0.30 10.20 12.20
CA PHE A 67 0.96 10.33 11.48
C PHE A 67 0.79 9.98 10.00
N LEU A 68 0.16 8.84 9.70
CA LEU A 68 0.00 8.37 8.32
C LEU A 68 -0.84 9.33 7.49
N LEU A 69 -1.94 9.83 8.06
CA LEU A 69 -2.84 10.74 7.36
C LEU A 69 -2.24 12.13 7.15
N ALA A 70 -1.33 12.54 8.04
CA ALA A 70 -0.60 13.80 7.88
C ALA A 70 0.52 13.71 6.85
N THR A 71 1.02 12.50 6.60
CA THR A 71 2.26 12.29 5.83
C THR A 71 2.00 11.76 4.42
N TYR A 72 1.02 10.87 4.26
CA TYR A 72 0.77 10.16 2.99
C TYR A 72 -0.61 10.49 2.44
N LYS A 73 -0.79 10.23 1.15
CA LYS A 73 -2.07 10.48 0.47
C LYS A 73 -2.94 9.23 0.48
N ILE A 74 -4.24 9.44 0.60
CA ILE A 74 -5.22 8.35 0.60
C ILE A 74 -6.03 8.43 -0.69
N VAL A 75 -6.13 7.31 -1.40
CA VAL A 75 -7.05 7.19 -2.55
C VAL A 75 -8.44 6.92 -1.99
N SER A 76 -9.40 7.75 -2.37
CA SER A 76 -10.79 7.56 -1.97
C SER A 76 -11.33 6.25 -2.56
N LEU A 77 -12.24 5.61 -1.83
CA LEU A 77 -12.89 4.37 -2.25
C LEU A 77 -14.35 4.64 -2.52
N THR A 78 -14.76 4.48 -3.77
CA THR A 78 -16.13 4.84 -4.21
C THR A 78 -16.91 3.61 -4.67
N HIS A 79 -18.21 3.79 -4.84
CA HIS A 79 -19.06 2.78 -5.45
C HIS A 79 -18.51 2.34 -6.81
N GLU A 80 -18.09 3.30 -7.62
CA GLU A 80 -17.56 3.03 -8.96
C GLU A 80 -16.27 2.21 -8.93
N ASP A 81 -15.41 2.43 -7.95
CA ASP A 81 -14.20 1.64 -7.77
C ASP A 81 -14.56 0.18 -7.50
N CYS A 82 -15.59 -0.08 -6.72
CA CYS A 82 -16.06 -1.45 -6.45
C CYS A 82 -16.60 -2.11 -7.72
N VAL A 83 -17.37 -1.35 -8.53
CA VAL A 83 -17.88 -1.85 -9.82
C VAL A 83 -16.72 -2.18 -10.75
N ASN A 84 -15.75 -1.28 -10.87
CA ASN A 84 -14.57 -1.49 -11.72
C ASN A 84 -13.75 -2.69 -11.27
N ALA A 85 -13.61 -2.90 -9.96
CA ALA A 85 -12.89 -4.04 -9.42
C ALA A 85 -13.49 -5.38 -9.85
N MET A 86 -14.82 -5.44 -10.00
CA MET A 86 -15.50 -6.65 -10.46
C MET A 86 -15.10 -7.07 -11.88
N SER A 87 -14.61 -6.13 -12.69
CA SER A 87 -14.17 -6.39 -14.06
C SER A 87 -12.72 -6.81 -14.16
N ILE A 88 -11.95 -6.70 -13.08
CA ILE A 88 -10.53 -7.06 -13.05
C ILE A 88 -10.43 -8.56 -12.80
N SER A 89 -9.61 -9.26 -13.63
CA SER A 89 -9.44 -10.71 -13.53
C SER A 89 -8.47 -11.08 -12.41
N ILE A 90 -8.81 -10.72 -11.18
CA ILE A 90 -8.11 -11.08 -9.96
C ILE A 90 -9.13 -11.73 -9.04
N GLU A 91 -8.81 -12.93 -8.54
CA GLU A 91 -9.73 -13.71 -7.73
C GLU A 91 -10.01 -13.04 -6.38
N ASP A 92 -8.97 -12.55 -5.70
CA ASP A 92 -9.12 -11.84 -4.44
C ASP A 92 -9.71 -10.44 -4.70
N PHE A 93 -10.92 -10.20 -4.17
CA PHE A 93 -11.61 -8.93 -4.42
C PHE A 93 -10.88 -7.72 -3.84
N GLU A 94 -10.24 -7.88 -2.68
CA GLU A 94 -9.47 -6.80 -2.08
C GLU A 94 -8.32 -6.38 -2.99
N ASP A 95 -7.59 -7.34 -3.57
CA ASP A 95 -6.51 -7.06 -4.53
C ASP A 95 -7.05 -6.40 -5.79
N ALA A 96 -8.22 -6.86 -6.28
CA ALA A 96 -8.88 -6.23 -7.42
C ALA A 96 -9.24 -4.77 -7.12
N LEU A 97 -9.71 -4.51 -5.91
CA LEU A 97 -10.08 -3.16 -5.47
C LEU A 97 -8.86 -2.25 -5.35
N VAL A 98 -7.77 -2.76 -4.78
CA VAL A 98 -6.48 -2.04 -4.71
C VAL A 98 -6.00 -1.69 -6.12
N SER A 99 -6.11 -2.64 -7.05
CA SER A 99 -5.73 -2.44 -8.45
C SER A 99 -6.58 -1.35 -9.12
N ALA A 100 -7.88 -1.34 -8.89
CA ALA A 100 -8.78 -0.32 -9.42
C ALA A 100 -8.41 1.07 -8.87
N CYS A 101 -8.11 1.15 -7.58
CA CYS A 101 -7.69 2.39 -6.93
C CYS A 101 -6.35 2.89 -7.47
N ALA A 102 -5.39 1.99 -7.68
CA ALA A 102 -4.09 2.33 -8.24
C ALA A 102 -4.23 2.86 -9.66
N ASN A 103 -5.09 2.23 -10.46
CA ASN A 103 -5.35 2.67 -11.83
C ASN A 103 -6.00 4.06 -11.86
N LYS A 104 -6.96 4.30 -10.98
CA LYS A 104 -7.61 5.61 -10.84
C LYS A 104 -6.62 6.71 -10.46
N ALA A 105 -5.69 6.40 -9.55
CA ALA A 105 -4.66 7.34 -9.09
C ALA A 105 -3.52 7.50 -10.09
N GLU A 106 -3.57 6.79 -11.22
CA GLU A 106 -2.51 6.77 -12.22
C GLU A 106 -1.16 6.39 -11.64
N ALA A 107 -1.18 5.41 -10.71
CA ALA A 107 0.04 4.91 -10.10
C ALA A 107 0.88 4.13 -11.11
N ASP A 108 2.18 4.30 -11.04
CA ASP A 108 3.12 3.54 -11.87
C ASP A 108 3.28 2.12 -11.36
N TYR A 109 3.19 1.93 -10.05
CA TYR A 109 3.38 0.63 -9.40
C TYR A 109 2.45 0.47 -8.20
N ILE A 110 2.12 -0.79 -7.93
CA ILE A 110 1.61 -1.24 -6.63
C ILE A 110 2.75 -2.00 -5.96
N ILE A 111 3.04 -1.67 -4.71
CA ILE A 111 4.11 -2.35 -3.96
C ILE A 111 3.46 -3.32 -2.98
N SER A 112 3.75 -4.60 -3.16
CA SER A 112 3.20 -5.68 -2.35
C SER A 112 4.22 -6.82 -2.22
N ARG A 113 4.08 -7.65 -1.18
CA ARG A 113 4.85 -8.88 -1.07
C ARG A 113 3.97 -10.12 -1.10
N ASP A 114 2.70 -9.97 -1.47
CA ASP A 114 1.77 -11.10 -1.62
C ASP A 114 2.02 -11.77 -2.98
N ASP A 115 2.43 -13.03 -2.96
CA ASP A 115 2.76 -13.80 -4.17
C ASP A 115 1.61 -13.88 -5.16
N GLU A 116 0.37 -14.05 -4.69
CA GLU A 116 -0.79 -14.12 -5.57
C GLU A 116 -1.01 -12.79 -6.30
N PHE A 117 -0.85 -11.68 -5.58
CA PHE A 117 -1.01 -10.34 -6.16
C PHE A 117 0.11 -10.04 -7.16
N LEU A 118 1.34 -10.40 -6.81
CA LEU A 118 2.50 -10.20 -7.69
C LEU A 118 2.36 -10.94 -9.02
N ARG A 119 1.72 -12.11 -9.02
CA ARG A 119 1.51 -12.94 -10.22
C ARG A 119 0.17 -12.71 -10.92
N GLY A 120 -0.67 -11.84 -10.36
CA GLY A 120 -2.01 -11.62 -10.86
C GLY A 120 -2.08 -10.69 -12.08
N ASN A 121 -3.31 -10.45 -12.54
CA ASN A 121 -3.59 -9.67 -13.75
C ASN A 121 -4.01 -8.23 -13.41
N SER A 122 -3.23 -7.55 -12.57
CA SER A 122 -3.49 -6.16 -12.24
C SER A 122 -3.25 -5.24 -13.44
N PRO A 123 -4.13 -4.24 -13.67
CA PRO A 123 -3.89 -3.23 -14.71
C PRO A 123 -2.70 -2.32 -14.37
N VAL A 124 -2.31 -2.24 -13.09
CA VAL A 124 -1.12 -1.53 -12.64
C VAL A 124 -0.10 -2.57 -12.19
N ARG A 125 1.14 -2.42 -12.61
CA ARG A 125 2.19 -3.39 -12.31
C ARG A 125 2.43 -3.52 -10.81
N VAL A 126 2.39 -4.75 -10.31
CA VAL A 126 2.66 -5.07 -8.90
C VAL A 126 4.11 -5.55 -8.77
N ILE A 127 4.87 -4.94 -7.88
CA ILE A 127 6.29 -5.30 -7.66
C ILE A 127 6.60 -5.39 -6.17
N GLU A 128 7.66 -6.10 -5.85
CA GLU A 128 8.14 -6.25 -4.49
C GLU A 128 8.86 -4.99 -4.00
N PRO A 129 8.92 -4.79 -2.67
CA PRO A 129 9.60 -3.63 -2.09
C PRO A 129 11.03 -3.42 -2.59
N MET A 130 11.83 -4.49 -2.64
CA MET A 130 13.23 -4.37 -3.09
C MET A 130 13.31 -3.92 -4.57
N ASP A 131 12.45 -4.44 -5.42
CA ASP A 131 12.43 -4.05 -6.82
C ASP A 131 12.08 -2.58 -6.99
N PHE A 132 11.14 -2.08 -6.19
CA PHE A 132 10.78 -0.67 -6.21
C PHE A 132 11.96 0.21 -5.75
N LEU A 133 12.66 -0.20 -4.68
CA LEU A 133 13.83 0.54 -4.20
C LEU A 133 14.92 0.61 -5.27
N LYS A 134 15.14 -0.48 -5.99
CA LYS A 134 16.10 -0.49 -7.11
C LYS A 134 15.70 0.51 -8.20
N ILE A 135 14.41 0.58 -8.52
CA ILE A 135 13.91 1.56 -9.50
C ILE A 135 14.17 2.99 -9.02
N LEU A 136 13.89 3.29 -7.76
CA LEU A 136 14.16 4.62 -7.20
C LEU A 136 15.64 4.98 -7.24
N MET A 137 16.53 4.00 -7.09
CA MET A 137 17.97 4.21 -7.14
C MET A 137 18.54 4.21 -8.57
N GLY A 138 17.70 4.02 -9.58
CA GLY A 138 18.13 3.99 -10.97
C GLY A 138 18.85 2.71 -11.38
N MET A 139 18.56 1.63 -10.67
CA MET A 139 19.23 0.34 -10.91
C MET A 139 18.39 -0.62 -11.75
#